data_01e74779f6a5b95765af2509f25983d5
#
_entry.id   01e74779f6a5b95765af2509f25983d5
#
_cell.length_a   1.000
_cell.length_b   1.000
_cell.length_c   1.000
_cell.angle_alpha   90.00
_cell.angle_beta   90.00
_cell.angle_gamma   90.00
#
_symmetry.space_group_name_H-M   'P 1'
#
loop_
_entity.id
_entity.type
_entity.pdbx_description
1 polymer ?
#
loop_
_entity_poly.entity_id
_entity_poly.type
_entity_poly.pdbx_seq_one_letter_code
_entity_poly.pdbx_strand_id
1 'polypeptide(L)'
;MRWRAAIEEVARDYDRVLHLGDSMGASAALLFADVADASLAFCPQVDLLTASIRPGRSGAWMRRHRDATLDAIERAVVTRGCAIEIHSGTWEHDLAQAELVPAAMEARGVGCVGGADGAAGSVKVVAHHVDNHRLALALEEANELLPIVRKALHEQLAEAAKAREG
;
A
#
# COMPACT_ATOMS: atom_id res chain seq x y z
N MET A 1 -1.29 -17.97 6.56
CA MET A 1 -2.27 -17.93 5.43
C MET A 1 -1.64 -18.55 4.19
N ARG A 2 -2.37 -19.35 3.41
CA ARG A 2 -1.86 -20.04 2.21
C ARG A 2 -1.25 -19.07 1.16
N TRP A 3 -1.88 -17.91 0.95
CA TRP A 3 -1.41 -16.90 0.00
C TRP A 3 -0.10 -16.24 0.39
N ARG A 4 0.11 -15.95 1.68
CA ARG A 4 1.36 -15.36 2.17
C ARG A 4 2.56 -16.22 1.80
N ALA A 5 2.51 -17.51 2.12
CA ALA A 5 3.61 -18.43 1.81
C ALA A 5 3.94 -18.50 0.30
N ALA A 6 2.91 -18.45 -0.56
CA ALA A 6 3.12 -18.44 -2.00
C ALA A 6 3.75 -17.13 -2.50
N ILE A 7 3.35 -15.98 -1.92
CA ILE A 7 3.94 -14.68 -2.26
C ILE A 7 5.41 -14.63 -1.80
N GLU A 8 5.68 -15.07 -0.57
CA GLU A 8 7.03 -15.13 -0.01
C GLU A 8 7.95 -16.08 -0.80
N GLU A 9 7.40 -17.19 -1.31
CA GLU A 9 8.14 -18.13 -2.14
C GLU A 9 8.58 -17.47 -3.47
N VAL A 10 7.66 -16.80 -4.15
CA VAL A 10 7.97 -16.07 -5.39
C VAL A 10 8.91 -14.91 -5.11
N ALA A 11 8.68 -14.13 -4.05
CA ALA A 11 9.47 -12.93 -3.74
C ALA A 11 10.96 -13.24 -3.49
N ARG A 12 11.29 -14.45 -3.03
CA ARG A 12 12.70 -14.86 -2.77
C ARG A 12 13.59 -14.90 -4.01
N ASP A 13 12.99 -15.01 -5.19
CA ASP A 13 13.73 -15.10 -6.45
C ASP A 13 14.08 -13.72 -7.04
N TYR A 14 13.70 -12.63 -6.36
CA TYR A 14 13.87 -11.26 -6.84
C TYR A 14 14.62 -10.39 -5.83
N ASP A 15 15.48 -9.51 -6.33
CA ASP A 15 16.21 -8.54 -5.50
C ASP A 15 15.31 -7.48 -4.89
N ARG A 16 14.21 -7.13 -5.58
CA ARG A 16 13.21 -6.15 -5.14
C ARG A 16 11.80 -6.58 -5.54
N VAL A 17 10.87 -6.30 -4.66
CA VAL A 17 9.45 -6.63 -4.83
C VAL A 17 8.61 -5.36 -4.74
N LEU A 18 7.92 -5.02 -5.82
CA LEU A 18 6.92 -3.95 -5.85
C LEU A 18 5.52 -4.55 -5.88
N HIS A 19 4.70 -4.27 -4.89
CA HIS A 19 3.28 -4.58 -4.94
C HIS A 19 2.52 -3.43 -5.62
N LEU A 20 1.62 -3.79 -6.53
CA LEU A 20 0.74 -2.85 -7.23
C LEU A 20 -0.69 -3.38 -7.19
N GLY A 21 -1.65 -2.54 -6.83
CA GLY A 21 -3.03 -2.94 -6.83
C GLY A 21 -4.03 -1.79 -6.89
N ASP A 22 -5.22 -2.09 -7.40
CA ASP A 22 -6.38 -1.20 -7.43
C ASP A 22 -7.52 -1.81 -6.63
N SER A 23 -8.25 -1.00 -5.87
CA SER A 23 -9.42 -1.40 -5.08
C SER A 23 -9.12 -2.62 -4.18
N MET A 24 -9.69 -3.78 -4.44
CA MET A 24 -9.41 -5.02 -3.70
C MET A 24 -7.96 -5.50 -3.87
N GLY A 25 -7.36 -5.27 -5.05
CA GLY A 25 -5.95 -5.52 -5.30
C GLY A 25 -5.06 -4.62 -4.45
N ALA A 26 -5.43 -3.35 -4.26
CA ALA A 26 -4.76 -2.42 -3.37
C ALA A 26 -4.84 -2.86 -1.90
N SER A 27 -6.02 -3.33 -1.47
CA SER A 27 -6.20 -3.90 -0.12
C SER A 27 -5.30 -5.13 0.10
N ALA A 28 -5.13 -5.97 -0.93
CA ALA A 28 -4.22 -7.12 -0.87
C ALA A 28 -2.75 -6.66 -0.87
N ALA A 29 -2.38 -5.66 -1.67
CA ALA A 29 -1.03 -5.09 -1.68
C ALA A 29 -0.62 -4.58 -0.29
N LEU A 30 -1.54 -3.91 0.43
CA LEU A 30 -1.31 -3.46 1.80
C LEU A 30 -1.29 -4.61 2.82
N LEU A 31 -2.18 -5.62 2.68
CA LEU A 31 -2.24 -6.79 3.58
C LEU A 31 -0.95 -7.62 3.54
N PHE A 32 -0.21 -7.58 2.44
CA PHE A 32 1.05 -8.27 2.25
C PHE A 32 2.25 -7.32 2.08
N ALA A 33 2.11 -6.05 2.47
CA ALA A 33 3.17 -5.04 2.31
C ALA A 33 4.50 -5.45 2.98
N ASP A 34 4.45 -6.22 4.06
CA ASP A 34 5.63 -6.72 4.77
C ASP A 34 6.44 -7.79 4.00
N VAL A 35 6.01 -8.16 2.78
CA VAL A 35 6.79 -8.99 1.84
C VAL A 35 7.39 -8.14 0.71
N ALA A 36 6.99 -6.88 0.58
CA ALA A 36 7.41 -5.98 -0.49
C ALA A 36 8.45 -4.94 -0.03
N ASP A 37 9.21 -4.42 -0.96
CA ASP A 37 10.12 -3.28 -0.76
C ASP A 37 9.42 -1.95 -1.07
N ALA A 38 8.37 -1.99 -1.91
CA ALA A 38 7.47 -0.88 -2.14
C ALA A 38 6.04 -1.37 -2.42
N SER A 39 5.04 -0.53 -2.15
CA SER A 39 3.64 -0.80 -2.46
C SER A 39 2.96 0.44 -3.03
N LEU A 40 2.31 0.29 -4.19
CA LEU A 40 1.40 1.27 -4.78
C LEU A 40 -0.03 0.77 -4.65
N ALA A 41 -0.85 1.45 -3.86
CA ALA A 41 -2.21 1.05 -3.56
C ALA A 41 -3.20 2.14 -4.04
N PHE A 42 -4.00 1.85 -5.06
CA PHE A 42 -5.02 2.77 -5.59
C PHE A 42 -6.38 2.46 -4.98
N CYS A 43 -6.98 3.40 -4.26
CA CYS A 43 -8.28 3.28 -3.58
C CYS A 43 -8.40 1.99 -2.72
N PRO A 44 -7.48 1.70 -1.79
CA PRO A 44 -7.56 0.50 -0.97
C PRO A 44 -8.77 0.57 -0.03
N GLN A 45 -9.33 -0.60 0.30
CA GLN A 45 -10.37 -0.76 1.30
C GLN A 45 -9.76 -1.41 2.56
N VAL A 46 -9.38 -0.60 3.52
CA VAL A 46 -8.69 -1.04 4.75
C VAL A 46 -9.68 -1.40 5.84
N ASP A 47 -10.67 -0.52 6.11
CA ASP A 47 -11.75 -0.79 7.05
C ASP A 47 -13.04 -1.21 6.32
N LEU A 48 -13.24 -2.52 6.20
CA LEU A 48 -14.39 -3.10 5.53
C LEU A 48 -15.71 -2.90 6.29
N LEU A 49 -15.69 -2.45 7.55
CA LEU A 49 -16.90 -2.09 8.31
C LEU A 49 -17.54 -0.83 7.74
N THR A 50 -16.72 0.16 7.39
CA THR A 50 -17.18 1.42 6.82
C THR A 50 -17.39 1.30 5.31
N ALA A 51 -16.59 0.47 4.64
CA ALA A 51 -16.68 0.25 3.21
C ALA A 51 -17.95 -0.45 2.74
N SER A 52 -18.66 -1.18 3.62
CA SER A 52 -19.91 -1.92 3.32
C SER A 52 -19.87 -2.83 2.08
N ILE A 53 -18.69 -3.18 1.61
CA ILE A 53 -18.48 -3.92 0.35
C ILE A 53 -18.40 -5.44 0.54
N ARG A 54 -18.60 -5.93 1.76
CA ARG A 54 -18.53 -7.36 2.11
C ARG A 54 -19.81 -7.83 2.82
N PRO A 55 -20.96 -7.81 2.14
CA PRO A 55 -22.20 -8.31 2.71
C PRO A 55 -22.03 -9.77 3.16
N GLY A 56 -22.61 -10.11 4.29
CA GLY A 56 -22.56 -11.45 4.85
C GLY A 56 -21.28 -11.81 5.64
N ARG A 57 -20.31 -10.91 5.75
CA ARG A 57 -19.17 -11.08 6.65
C ARG A 57 -19.49 -10.50 8.04
N SER A 58 -19.03 -11.19 9.10
CA SER A 58 -19.21 -10.69 10.46
C SER A 58 -18.31 -9.49 10.74
N GLY A 59 -18.78 -8.55 11.60
CA GLY A 59 -17.96 -7.43 12.05
C GLY A 59 -16.64 -7.85 12.69
N ALA A 60 -16.61 -8.99 13.37
CA ALA A 60 -15.38 -9.54 13.94
C ALA A 60 -14.38 -9.97 12.85
N TRP A 61 -14.83 -10.52 11.73
CA TRP A 61 -13.98 -10.84 10.61
C TRP A 61 -13.41 -9.57 9.97
N MET A 62 -14.24 -8.53 9.76
CA MET A 62 -13.83 -7.26 9.17
C MET A 62 -12.82 -6.52 10.03
N ARG A 63 -13.01 -6.49 11.37
CA ARG A 63 -12.01 -5.94 12.31
C ARG A 63 -10.68 -6.68 12.22
N ARG A 64 -10.68 -8.02 12.29
CA ARG A 64 -9.46 -8.81 12.15
C ARG A 64 -8.73 -8.56 10.83
N HIS A 65 -9.47 -8.34 9.74
CA HIS A 65 -8.88 -8.00 8.44
C HIS A 65 -8.19 -6.63 8.49
N ARG A 66 -8.86 -5.61 9.02
CA ARG A 66 -8.29 -4.27 9.22
C ARG A 66 -7.02 -4.33 10.07
N ASP A 67 -7.12 -4.98 11.22
CA ASP A 67 -6.00 -5.06 12.16
C ASP A 67 -4.81 -5.81 11.53
N ALA A 68 -5.05 -6.91 10.82
CA ALA A 68 -4.01 -7.63 10.10
C ALA A 68 -3.35 -6.80 8.98
N THR A 69 -4.13 -5.95 8.30
CA THR A 69 -3.60 -5.03 7.28
C THR A 69 -2.72 -3.96 7.92
N LEU A 70 -3.17 -3.33 8.99
CA LEU A 70 -2.39 -2.32 9.71
C LEU A 70 -1.12 -2.92 10.32
N ASP A 71 -1.18 -4.13 10.86
CA ASP A 71 0.00 -4.85 11.37
C ASP A 71 1.02 -5.18 10.27
N ALA A 72 0.54 -5.51 9.06
CA ALA A 72 1.41 -5.75 7.91
C ALA A 72 2.10 -4.46 7.45
N ILE A 73 1.36 -3.34 7.39
CA ILE A 73 1.91 -2.02 7.06
C ILE A 73 2.98 -1.61 8.09
N GLU A 74 2.69 -1.74 9.38
CA GLU A 74 3.65 -1.43 10.44
C GLU A 74 4.95 -2.23 10.27
N ARG A 75 4.86 -3.56 10.12
CA ARG A 75 6.04 -4.40 9.86
C ARG A 75 6.77 -4.02 8.59
N ALA A 76 6.04 -3.71 7.51
CA ALA A 76 6.62 -3.27 6.25
C ALA A 76 7.48 -2.02 6.42
N VAL A 77 6.94 -1.02 7.10
CA VAL A 77 7.62 0.27 7.32
C VAL A 77 8.80 0.11 8.29
N VAL A 78 8.55 -0.50 9.47
CA VAL A 78 9.53 -0.51 10.56
C VAL A 78 10.64 -1.55 10.33
N THR A 79 10.29 -2.74 9.84
CA THR A 79 11.23 -3.86 9.78
C THR A 79 11.89 -3.99 8.41
N ARG A 80 11.14 -3.68 7.34
CA ARG A 80 11.62 -3.86 5.96
C ARG A 80 12.06 -2.58 5.27
N GLY A 81 11.68 -1.42 5.80
CA GLY A 81 11.92 -0.13 5.14
C GLY A 81 11.07 0.07 3.89
N CYS A 82 9.92 -0.57 3.80
CA CYS A 82 9.02 -0.52 2.65
C CYS A 82 8.47 0.90 2.44
N ALA A 83 8.52 1.39 1.20
CA ALA A 83 7.86 2.62 0.79
C ALA A 83 6.42 2.31 0.33
N ILE A 84 5.44 2.91 1.00
CA ILE A 84 4.02 2.71 0.69
C ILE A 84 3.42 4.02 0.19
N GLU A 85 2.95 4.04 -1.06
CA GLU A 85 2.14 5.13 -1.60
C GLU A 85 0.69 4.67 -1.76
N ILE A 86 -0.22 5.40 -1.13
CA ILE A 86 -1.66 5.19 -1.21
C ILE A 86 -2.24 6.32 -2.07
N HIS A 87 -2.74 5.97 -3.23
CA HIS A 87 -3.39 6.89 -4.14
C HIS A 87 -4.90 6.85 -3.93
N SER A 88 -5.53 8.01 -3.70
CA SER A 88 -6.96 8.15 -3.52
C SER A 88 -7.54 9.23 -4.41
N GLY A 89 -8.78 9.07 -4.82
CA GLY A 89 -9.58 10.15 -5.36
C GLY A 89 -10.13 11.07 -4.26
N THR A 90 -10.90 12.07 -4.66
CA THR A 90 -11.59 13.00 -3.74
C THR A 90 -12.95 12.46 -3.25
N TRP A 91 -13.38 11.30 -3.73
CA TRP A 91 -14.59 10.67 -3.22
C TRP A 91 -14.41 10.36 -1.74
N GLU A 92 -15.29 10.93 -0.92
CA GLU A 92 -15.18 10.91 0.55
C GLU A 92 -14.89 9.53 1.13
N HIS A 93 -15.49 8.49 0.57
CA HIS A 93 -15.32 7.13 1.04
C HIS A 93 -13.91 6.58 0.84
N ASP A 94 -13.31 6.80 -0.35
CA ASP A 94 -11.96 6.33 -0.65
C ASP A 94 -10.92 7.17 0.08
N LEU A 95 -11.15 8.46 0.21
CA LEU A 95 -10.27 9.36 0.94
C LEU A 95 -10.21 8.96 2.43
N ALA A 96 -11.35 8.68 3.05
CA ALA A 96 -11.41 8.22 4.44
C ALA A 96 -10.66 6.90 4.66
N GLN A 97 -10.72 5.96 3.68
CA GLN A 97 -9.95 4.72 3.72
C GLN A 97 -8.44 4.94 3.60
N ALA A 98 -8.03 5.88 2.75
CA ALA A 98 -6.62 6.23 2.56
C ALA A 98 -6.03 6.94 3.80
N GLU A 99 -6.76 7.89 4.37
CA GLU A 99 -6.34 8.68 5.54
C GLU A 99 -6.30 7.85 6.85
N LEU A 100 -7.09 6.77 6.92
CA LEU A 100 -7.07 5.86 8.06
C LEU A 100 -5.67 5.27 8.30
N VAL A 101 -4.91 5.01 7.23
CA VAL A 101 -3.61 4.34 7.36
C VAL A 101 -2.57 5.22 8.07
N PRO A 102 -2.26 6.44 7.60
CA PRO A 102 -1.30 7.29 8.31
C PRO A 102 -1.74 7.62 9.73
N ALA A 103 -3.04 7.88 9.97
CA ALA A 103 -3.56 8.12 11.31
C ALA A 103 -3.35 6.91 12.25
N ALA A 104 -3.56 5.68 11.75
CA ALA A 104 -3.33 4.47 12.52
C ALA A 104 -1.82 4.24 12.79
N MET A 105 -0.95 4.56 11.83
CA MET A 105 0.51 4.45 12.00
C MET A 105 1.03 5.47 13.02
N GLU A 106 0.57 6.70 12.97
CA GLU A 106 0.89 7.72 13.95
C GLU A 106 0.46 7.30 15.38
N ALA A 107 -0.76 6.76 15.51
CA ALA A 107 -1.26 6.25 16.81
C ALA A 107 -0.43 5.07 17.36
N ARG A 108 0.30 4.36 16.49
CA ARG A 108 1.23 3.27 16.84
C ARG A 108 2.68 3.75 17.06
N GLY A 109 2.93 5.05 16.92
CA GLY A 109 4.27 5.64 17.04
C GLY A 109 5.18 5.38 15.84
N VAL A 110 4.59 4.97 14.69
CA VAL A 110 5.32 4.76 13.43
C VAL A 110 5.33 6.08 12.65
N GLY A 111 6.50 6.62 12.39
CA GLY A 111 6.65 7.84 11.57
C GLY A 111 6.20 7.57 10.13
N CYS A 112 5.25 8.37 9.64
CA CYS A 112 4.73 8.25 8.27
C CYS A 112 5.54 9.01 7.22
N VAL A 113 6.45 9.87 7.64
CA VAL A 113 7.31 10.66 6.74
C VAL A 113 8.71 10.09 6.82
N GLY A 114 9.28 9.72 5.69
CA GLY A 114 10.65 9.21 5.60
C GLY A 114 11.60 10.11 6.37
N GLY A 115 12.26 9.55 7.38
CA GLY A 115 13.27 10.27 8.15
C GLY A 115 14.40 10.72 7.25
N ALA A 116 15.05 11.82 7.58
CA ALA A 116 16.20 12.37 6.85
C ALA A 116 17.39 11.39 6.74
N ASP A 117 17.32 10.27 7.43
CA ASP A 117 18.41 9.29 7.57
C ASP A 117 18.31 8.07 6.63
N GLY A 118 17.39 8.07 5.67
CA GLY A 118 17.41 7.16 4.49
C GLY A 118 17.10 5.66 4.74
N ALA A 119 16.81 5.23 5.95
CA ALA A 119 16.65 3.81 6.30
C ALA A 119 15.25 3.41 6.79
N ALA A 120 14.35 4.34 7.02
CA ALA A 120 12.99 4.05 7.48
C ALA A 120 12.02 4.01 6.30
N GLY A 121 11.17 2.99 6.26
CA GLY A 121 10.04 2.95 5.35
C GLY A 121 9.11 4.14 5.56
N SER A 122 8.22 4.37 4.63
CA SER A 122 7.31 5.51 4.66
C SER A 122 5.90 5.11 4.24
N VAL A 123 4.91 5.86 4.74
CA VAL A 123 3.53 5.82 4.24
C VAL A 123 3.18 7.23 3.75
N LYS A 124 2.75 7.31 2.49
CA LYS A 124 2.34 8.56 1.86
C LYS A 124 0.96 8.38 1.22
N VAL A 125 0.09 9.36 1.44
CA VAL A 125 -1.19 9.47 0.71
C VAL A 125 -1.05 10.53 -0.39
N VAL A 126 -1.49 10.18 -1.58
CA VAL A 126 -1.52 11.05 -2.76
C VAL A 126 -2.96 11.20 -3.21
N ALA A 127 -3.51 12.40 -3.05
CA ALA A 127 -4.87 12.71 -3.50
C ALA A 127 -4.88 13.15 -4.97
N HIS A 128 -5.86 12.65 -5.74
CA HIS A 128 -6.11 13.00 -7.12
C HIS A 128 -7.50 13.62 -7.26
N HIS A 129 -7.68 14.55 -8.17
CA HIS A 129 -8.96 15.22 -8.44
C HIS A 129 -9.93 14.32 -9.24
N VAL A 130 -10.24 13.15 -8.68
CA VAL A 130 -11.15 12.15 -9.25
C VAL A 130 -12.20 11.81 -8.19
N ASP A 131 -13.46 12.17 -8.44
CA ASP A 131 -14.55 12.00 -7.49
C ASP A 131 -15.34 10.70 -7.74
N ASN A 132 -14.62 9.59 -7.81
CA ASN A 132 -15.22 8.25 -7.88
C ASN A 132 -14.18 7.15 -7.58
N HIS A 133 -14.67 5.93 -7.36
CA HIS A 133 -13.83 4.76 -7.01
C HIS A 133 -12.98 4.21 -8.17
N ARG A 134 -13.10 4.74 -9.39
CA ARG A 134 -12.36 4.27 -10.58
C ARG A 134 -11.09 5.08 -10.83
N LEU A 135 -10.33 5.34 -9.78
CA LEU A 135 -9.15 6.20 -9.85
C LEU A 135 -8.13 5.68 -10.86
N ALA A 136 -7.77 4.40 -10.81
CA ALA A 136 -6.77 3.84 -11.73
C ALA A 136 -7.20 3.98 -13.20
N LEU A 137 -8.47 3.77 -13.51
CA LEU A 137 -9.01 3.97 -14.86
C LEU A 137 -8.96 5.44 -15.27
N ALA A 138 -9.36 6.36 -14.38
CA ALA A 138 -9.30 7.79 -14.67
C ALA A 138 -7.86 8.28 -14.93
N LEU A 139 -6.89 7.78 -14.15
CA LEU A 139 -5.47 8.07 -14.35
C LEU A 139 -4.92 7.46 -15.65
N GLU A 140 -5.41 6.27 -16.05
CA GLU A 140 -5.06 5.66 -17.34
C GLU A 140 -5.58 6.50 -18.49
N GLU A 141 -6.86 6.91 -18.45
CA GLU A 141 -7.48 7.77 -19.46
C GLU A 141 -6.78 9.13 -19.58
N ALA A 142 -6.26 9.67 -18.45
CA ALA A 142 -5.46 10.90 -18.41
C ALA A 142 -3.97 10.69 -18.81
N ASN A 143 -3.53 9.47 -19.07
CA ASN A 143 -2.13 9.07 -19.27
C ASN A 143 -1.20 9.35 -18.07
N GLU A 144 -1.75 9.39 -16.86
CA GLU A 144 -1.02 9.64 -15.61
C GLU A 144 -0.64 8.35 -14.86
N LEU A 145 -1.38 7.24 -15.03
CA LEU A 145 -1.13 5.98 -14.32
C LEU A 145 0.25 5.41 -14.61
N LEU A 146 0.61 5.31 -15.88
CA LEU A 146 1.87 4.72 -16.30
C LEU A 146 3.11 5.51 -15.82
N PRO A 147 3.13 6.85 -15.85
CA PRO A 147 4.18 7.63 -15.20
C PRO A 147 4.37 7.33 -13.71
N ILE A 148 3.29 7.19 -12.94
CA ILE A 148 3.34 6.85 -11.51
C ILE A 148 4.00 5.47 -11.32
N VAL A 149 3.53 4.45 -12.05
CA VAL A 149 4.07 3.09 -11.95
C VAL A 149 5.54 3.02 -12.39
N ARG A 150 5.89 3.71 -13.49
CA ARG A 150 7.28 3.75 -13.97
C ARG A 150 8.22 4.42 -12.97
N LYS A 151 7.78 5.50 -12.34
CA LYS A 151 8.57 6.18 -11.29
C LYS A 151 8.91 5.19 -10.16
N ALA A 152 7.91 4.51 -9.61
CA ALA A 152 8.11 3.54 -8.54
C ALA A 152 9.03 2.37 -8.96
N LEU A 153 8.87 1.86 -10.17
CA LEU A 153 9.77 0.82 -10.71
C LEU A 153 11.22 1.31 -10.83
N HIS A 154 11.44 2.52 -11.35
CA HIS A 154 12.79 3.09 -11.48
C HIS A 154 13.44 3.30 -10.10
N GLU A 155 12.68 3.75 -9.10
CA GLU A 155 13.18 3.91 -7.74
C GLU A 155 13.63 2.56 -7.16
N GLN A 156 12.85 1.49 -7.33
CA GLN A 156 13.23 0.14 -6.87
C GLN A 156 14.44 -0.42 -7.63
N LEU A 157 14.55 -0.18 -8.93
CA LEU A 157 15.73 -0.58 -9.71
C LEU A 157 16.99 0.16 -9.28
N ALA A 158 16.89 1.46 -8.99
CA ALA A 158 18.01 2.25 -8.49
C ALA A 158 18.50 1.74 -7.12
N GLU A 159 17.57 1.41 -6.22
CA GLU A 159 17.93 0.83 -4.91
C GLU A 159 18.57 -0.57 -5.04
N ALA A 160 18.07 -1.41 -5.97
CA ALA A 160 18.71 -2.71 -6.25
C ALA A 160 20.13 -2.55 -6.79
N ALA A 161 20.38 -1.58 -7.65
CA ALA A 161 21.72 -1.30 -8.18
C ALA A 161 22.69 -0.87 -7.07
N LYS A 162 22.27 0.06 -6.20
CA LYS A 162 23.09 0.50 -5.05
C LYS A 162 23.46 -0.66 -4.11
N ALA A 163 22.53 -1.57 -3.85
CA ALA A 163 22.75 -2.72 -2.97
C ALA A 163 23.75 -3.74 -3.54
N ARG A 164 24.00 -3.74 -4.86
CA ARG A 164 25.00 -4.62 -5.51
C ARG A 164 26.41 -4.02 -5.57
N GLU A 165 26.51 -2.70 -5.36
CA GLU A 165 27.80 -1.97 -5.44
C GLU A 165 28.46 -1.81 -4.06
N GLY A 166 27.73 -2.01 -2.95
CA GLY A 166 28.21 -1.92 -1.58
C GLY A 166 28.41 -3.28 -0.93
#